data_4f145e43d6246feb9d80e96a2e341806
#
_entry.id   4f145e43d6246feb9d80e96a2e341806
#
_cell.length_a   1.000
_cell.length_b   1.000
_cell.length_c   1.000
_cell.angle_alpha   90.00
_cell.angle_beta   90.00
_cell.angle_gamma   90.00
#
_symmetry.space_group_name_H-M   'P 1'
#
loop_
_entity.id
_entity.type
_entity.pdbx_description
1 polymer ?
#
loop_
_entity_poly.entity_id
_entity_poly.type
_entity_poly.pdbx_seq_one_letter_code
_entity_poly.pdbx_strand_id
1 'polypeptide(L)'
;MARNPVHTMLASPNHDELARQQYTLSLKDYVRDHVRARNEDLYEYRAKPRFVKEHGREPESVQEIGTVMWDDPAYQMFSRMHRDGQEMMWASVADTLYREQDRLSADYTKFTQSSHCKGTLELDPDFDMPRAMADVDIHLQPGGYCSDYGDDDVLAGAFYEYGGNLYTMGRGVGVSESKGEVGVRFLKERYPDFTPTRILDIGCSAGSSTVPYVTAFSDADVHGIDVAASILRYAHARAEAMGKGVHFHQRDAANTGFEDKSFDLVMSHNAMHEFSQSTTEDMMRENFRLLKPGGVAMHMDVN
;
A
#
# COMPACT_ATOMS: atom_id res chain seq x y z
N MET A 1 -12.26 -12.05 -12.08
CA MET A 1 -11.18 -11.67 -11.13
C MET A 1 -10.02 -11.20 -11.98
N ALA A 2 -9.71 -9.93 -11.92
CA ALA A 2 -8.45 -9.46 -12.47
C ALA A 2 -7.35 -10.06 -11.61
N ARG A 3 -6.41 -10.60 -12.29
CA ARG A 3 -5.28 -11.26 -11.66
C ARG A 3 -4.14 -10.26 -11.66
N ASN A 4 -3.65 -9.88 -10.49
CA ASN A 4 -2.27 -9.42 -10.40
C ASN A 4 -1.42 -10.39 -11.22
N PRO A 5 -0.43 -9.91 -11.97
CA PRO A 5 0.41 -10.80 -12.74
C PRO A 5 0.95 -11.88 -11.82
N VAL A 6 0.72 -13.14 -12.19
CA VAL A 6 1.23 -14.28 -11.43
C VAL A 6 2.75 -14.30 -11.57
N HIS A 7 3.45 -14.18 -10.47
CA HIS A 7 4.91 -14.28 -10.40
C HIS A 7 5.32 -15.21 -9.26
N THR A 8 6.55 -15.69 -9.28
CA THR A 8 7.02 -16.70 -8.33
C THR A 8 7.10 -16.22 -6.89
N MET A 9 7.25 -14.91 -6.67
CA MET A 9 7.22 -14.32 -5.32
C MET A 9 5.82 -14.28 -4.70
N LEU A 10 4.75 -14.53 -5.45
CA LEU A 10 3.40 -14.57 -4.89
C LEU A 10 3.19 -15.85 -4.08
N ALA A 11 2.67 -15.72 -2.86
CA ALA A 11 2.32 -16.87 -2.03
C ALA A 11 1.11 -17.63 -2.61
N SER A 12 1.05 -18.94 -2.37
CA SER A 12 -0.02 -19.81 -2.85
C SER A 12 -0.71 -20.51 -1.66
N PRO A 13 -2.00 -20.23 -1.39
CA PRO A 13 -2.72 -20.88 -0.31
C PRO A 13 -3.01 -22.35 -0.66
N ASN A 14 -2.96 -23.20 0.36
CA ASN A 14 -3.52 -24.55 0.23
C ASN A 14 -5.07 -24.50 0.32
N HIS A 15 -5.72 -25.66 0.18
CA HIS A 15 -7.19 -25.75 0.18
C HIS A 15 -7.83 -25.16 1.46
N ASP A 16 -7.29 -25.49 2.63
CA ASP A 16 -7.88 -25.07 3.91
C ASP A 16 -7.61 -23.58 4.21
N GLU A 17 -6.42 -23.09 3.85
CA GLU A 17 -6.09 -21.66 3.92
C GLU A 17 -7.02 -20.86 3.01
N LEU A 18 -7.21 -21.31 1.77
CA LEU A 18 -8.13 -20.65 0.83
C LEU A 18 -9.56 -20.63 1.36
N ALA A 19 -10.04 -21.74 1.94
CA ALA A 19 -11.38 -21.83 2.53
C ALA A 19 -11.56 -20.82 3.68
N ARG A 20 -10.56 -20.69 4.57
CA ARG A 20 -10.58 -19.69 5.66
C ARG A 20 -10.59 -18.25 5.13
N GLN A 21 -9.78 -17.96 4.11
CA GLN A 21 -9.75 -16.64 3.48
C GLN A 21 -11.09 -16.29 2.83
N GLN A 22 -11.70 -17.22 2.12
CA GLN A 22 -13.03 -17.03 1.52
C GLN A 22 -14.13 -16.83 2.58
N TYR A 23 -14.08 -17.58 3.69
CA TYR A 23 -15.00 -17.37 4.80
C TYR A 23 -14.86 -15.95 5.37
N THR A 24 -13.64 -15.51 5.62
CA THR A 24 -13.38 -14.17 6.15
C THR A 24 -13.83 -13.06 5.19
N LEU A 25 -13.60 -13.23 3.88
CA LEU A 25 -14.10 -12.30 2.87
C LEU A 25 -15.64 -12.24 2.88
N SER A 26 -16.30 -13.38 2.98
CA SER A 26 -17.77 -13.44 3.06
C SER A 26 -18.30 -12.72 4.31
N LEU A 27 -17.62 -12.86 5.46
CA LEU A 27 -17.96 -12.13 6.67
C LEU A 27 -17.77 -10.62 6.49
N LYS A 28 -16.66 -10.18 5.90
CA LYS A 28 -16.42 -8.76 5.62
C LYS A 28 -17.46 -8.18 4.64
N ASP A 29 -17.86 -8.94 3.61
CA ASP A 29 -18.95 -8.57 2.72
C ASP A 29 -20.27 -8.40 3.46
N TYR A 30 -20.60 -9.35 4.32
CA TYR A 30 -21.82 -9.26 5.13
C TYR A 30 -21.83 -8.03 6.04
N VAL A 31 -20.71 -7.77 6.73
CA VAL A 31 -20.59 -6.59 7.62
C VAL A 31 -20.72 -5.30 6.82
N ARG A 32 -20.11 -5.20 5.63
CA ARG A 32 -20.24 -4.04 4.76
C ARG A 32 -21.69 -3.83 4.30
N ASP A 33 -22.31 -4.87 3.77
CA ASP A 33 -23.58 -4.76 3.04
C ASP A 33 -24.81 -4.71 3.99
N HIS A 34 -24.71 -5.31 5.17
CA HIS A 34 -25.87 -5.44 6.07
C HIS A 34 -25.71 -4.72 7.41
N VAL A 35 -24.48 -4.51 7.89
CA VAL A 35 -24.26 -3.84 9.18
C VAL A 35 -23.86 -2.39 8.95
N ARG A 36 -22.80 -2.13 8.18
CA ARG A 36 -22.34 -0.78 7.88
C ARG A 36 -23.40 0.05 7.15
N ALA A 37 -24.11 -0.55 6.22
CA ALA A 37 -25.16 0.13 5.44
C ALA A 37 -26.27 0.73 6.31
N ARG A 38 -26.42 0.29 7.56
CA ARG A 38 -27.39 0.84 8.51
C ARG A 38 -26.87 1.98 9.37
N ASN A 39 -25.59 2.35 9.24
CA ASN A 39 -25.02 3.42 10.07
C ASN A 39 -25.63 4.81 9.74
N GLU A 40 -26.06 5.02 8.50
CA GLU A 40 -26.77 6.24 8.10
C GLU A 40 -28.13 6.35 8.81
N ASP A 41 -28.93 5.28 8.80
CA ASP A 41 -30.21 5.20 9.53
C ASP A 41 -29.99 5.38 11.04
N LEU A 42 -28.94 4.76 11.58
CA LEU A 42 -28.58 4.90 12.99
C LEU A 42 -28.26 6.36 13.35
N TYR A 43 -27.50 7.04 12.50
CA TYR A 43 -27.20 8.45 12.68
C TYR A 43 -28.47 9.31 12.62
N GLU A 44 -29.23 9.22 11.52
CA GLU A 44 -30.38 10.10 11.28
C GLU A 44 -31.55 9.86 12.29
N TYR A 45 -31.82 8.61 12.66
CA TYR A 45 -32.99 8.30 13.48
C TYR A 45 -32.68 8.11 14.97
N ARG A 46 -31.42 7.99 15.38
CA ARG A 46 -31.06 7.75 16.79
C ARG A 46 -30.01 8.72 17.33
N ALA A 47 -28.83 8.79 16.70
CA ALA A 47 -27.71 9.55 17.21
C ALA A 47 -27.93 11.06 17.09
N LYS A 48 -28.27 11.56 15.92
CA LYS A 48 -28.54 12.99 15.64
C LYS A 48 -29.68 13.55 16.50
N PRO A 49 -30.88 12.90 16.61
CA PRO A 49 -31.93 13.39 17.50
C PRO A 49 -31.53 13.44 18.97
N ARG A 50 -30.71 12.49 19.45
CA ARG A 50 -30.16 12.51 20.80
C ARG A 50 -29.26 13.73 21.00
N PHE A 51 -28.33 13.98 20.09
CA PHE A 51 -27.43 15.13 20.13
C PHE A 51 -28.21 16.46 20.13
N VAL A 52 -29.20 16.58 19.23
CA VAL A 52 -30.05 17.80 19.17
C VAL A 52 -30.80 18.04 20.47
N LYS A 53 -31.32 16.99 21.09
CA LYS A 53 -32.00 17.09 22.40
C LYS A 53 -31.07 17.57 23.51
N GLU A 54 -29.81 17.15 23.49
CA GLU A 54 -28.81 17.48 24.52
C GLU A 54 -28.20 18.87 24.32
N HIS A 55 -27.96 19.28 23.05
CA HIS A 55 -27.20 20.48 22.72
C HIS A 55 -28.04 21.63 22.12
N GLY A 56 -29.31 21.37 21.75
CA GLY A 56 -30.19 22.36 21.12
C GLY A 56 -29.83 22.73 19.68
N ARG A 57 -28.88 22.04 19.06
CA ARG A 57 -28.42 22.22 17.67
C ARG A 57 -28.02 20.91 17.02
N GLU A 58 -27.82 20.87 15.71
CA GLU A 58 -27.24 19.73 15.00
C GLU A 58 -25.73 19.65 15.22
N PRO A 59 -25.10 18.44 15.04
CA PRO A 59 -23.63 18.31 15.00
C PRO A 59 -23.03 19.15 13.85
N GLU A 60 -21.94 19.86 14.12
CA GLU A 60 -21.27 20.75 13.16
C GLU A 60 -19.87 20.23 12.75
N SER A 61 -19.42 19.13 13.35
CA SER A 61 -18.12 18.55 13.06
C SER A 61 -18.14 17.04 13.00
N VAL A 62 -17.17 16.45 12.30
CA VAL A 62 -16.96 15.00 12.24
C VAL A 62 -16.69 14.43 13.64
N GLN A 63 -16.03 15.18 14.52
CA GLN A 63 -15.75 14.81 15.90
C GLN A 63 -17.04 14.68 16.72
N GLU A 64 -17.97 15.62 16.59
CA GLU A 64 -19.27 15.56 17.27
C GLU A 64 -20.11 14.38 16.76
N ILE A 65 -20.13 14.16 15.44
CA ILE A 65 -20.80 13.00 14.84
C ILE A 65 -20.18 11.72 15.36
N GLY A 66 -18.85 11.61 15.36
CA GLY A 66 -18.12 10.45 15.87
C GLY A 66 -18.45 10.16 17.32
N THR A 67 -18.46 11.17 18.19
CA THR A 67 -18.78 11.04 19.62
C THR A 67 -20.18 10.49 19.82
N VAL A 68 -21.19 11.12 19.20
CA VAL A 68 -22.58 10.68 19.39
C VAL A 68 -22.88 9.32 18.79
N MET A 69 -22.20 8.94 17.70
CA MET A 69 -22.30 7.61 17.11
C MET A 69 -21.65 6.56 18.03
N TRP A 70 -20.47 6.90 18.60
CA TRP A 70 -19.73 5.97 19.46
C TRP A 70 -20.49 5.60 20.75
N ASP A 71 -21.39 6.45 21.23
CA ASP A 71 -22.26 6.15 22.37
C ASP A 71 -23.40 5.16 22.04
N ASP A 72 -23.59 4.79 20.78
CA ASP A 72 -24.65 3.85 20.40
C ASP A 72 -24.10 2.41 20.33
N PRO A 73 -24.72 1.46 21.09
CA PRO A 73 -24.26 0.08 21.10
C PRO A 73 -24.27 -0.62 19.73
N ALA A 74 -25.15 -0.22 18.81
CA ALA A 74 -25.17 -0.81 17.46
C ALA A 74 -23.96 -0.35 16.63
N TYR A 75 -23.53 0.91 16.80
CA TYR A 75 -22.32 1.40 16.16
C TYR A 75 -21.06 0.76 16.76
N GLN A 76 -21.02 0.60 18.09
CA GLN A 76 -19.93 -0.13 18.76
C GLN A 76 -19.82 -1.57 18.25
N MET A 77 -20.95 -2.26 18.08
CA MET A 77 -20.98 -3.60 17.52
C MET A 77 -20.49 -3.63 16.06
N PHE A 78 -20.94 -2.69 15.23
CA PHE A 78 -20.41 -2.54 13.86
C PHE A 78 -18.89 -2.36 13.88
N SER A 79 -18.39 -1.42 14.67
CA SER A 79 -16.95 -1.13 14.77
C SER A 79 -16.17 -2.38 15.19
N ARG A 80 -16.66 -3.15 16.18
CA ARG A 80 -16.02 -4.39 16.59
C ARG A 80 -16.02 -5.45 15.48
N MET A 81 -17.17 -5.69 14.85
CA MET A 81 -17.27 -6.68 13.75
C MET A 81 -16.38 -6.31 12.57
N HIS A 82 -16.26 -5.01 12.24
CA HIS A 82 -15.39 -4.53 11.19
C HIS A 82 -13.92 -4.82 11.51
N ARG A 83 -13.49 -4.53 12.76
CA ARG A 83 -12.14 -4.81 13.23
C ARG A 83 -11.86 -6.32 13.29
N ASP A 84 -12.78 -7.13 13.83
CA ASP A 84 -12.65 -8.59 13.90
C ASP A 84 -12.47 -9.18 12.50
N GLY A 85 -13.25 -8.71 11.51
CA GLY A 85 -13.11 -9.15 10.13
C GLY A 85 -11.73 -8.81 9.54
N GLN A 86 -11.12 -7.70 9.93
CA GLN A 86 -9.76 -7.33 9.55
C GLN A 86 -8.71 -8.23 10.20
N GLU A 87 -8.80 -8.42 11.53
CA GLU A 87 -7.89 -9.27 12.28
C GLU A 87 -7.94 -10.74 11.81
N MET A 88 -9.15 -11.27 11.56
CA MET A 88 -9.34 -12.61 11.00
C MET A 88 -8.75 -12.74 9.60
N MET A 89 -8.88 -11.71 8.77
CA MET A 89 -8.28 -11.69 7.44
C MET A 89 -6.75 -11.80 7.54
N TRP A 90 -6.12 -10.98 8.35
CA TRP A 90 -4.67 -11.02 8.54
C TRP A 90 -4.20 -12.35 9.12
N ALA A 91 -4.92 -12.92 10.09
CA ALA A 91 -4.60 -14.24 10.62
C ALA A 91 -4.65 -15.32 9.53
N SER A 92 -5.66 -15.28 8.64
CA SER A 92 -5.78 -16.24 7.53
C SER A 92 -4.68 -16.07 6.46
N VAL A 93 -4.17 -14.86 6.28
CA VAL A 93 -3.02 -14.56 5.41
C VAL A 93 -1.72 -15.06 6.04
N ALA A 94 -1.56 -14.81 7.34
CA ALA A 94 -0.36 -15.19 8.08
C ALA A 94 -0.07 -16.70 8.01
N ASP A 95 -1.10 -17.55 8.13
CA ASP A 95 -0.94 -19.00 7.99
C ASP A 95 -0.29 -19.39 6.65
N THR A 96 -0.73 -18.78 5.56
CA THR A 96 -0.17 -19.01 4.22
C THR A 96 1.28 -18.52 4.13
N LEU A 97 1.55 -17.30 4.59
CA LEU A 97 2.86 -16.67 4.42
C LEU A 97 3.93 -17.31 5.29
N TYR A 98 3.63 -17.66 6.54
CA TYR A 98 4.58 -18.38 7.40
C TYR A 98 4.91 -19.79 6.88
N ARG A 99 3.94 -20.47 6.26
CA ARG A 99 4.20 -21.76 5.59
C ARG A 99 5.10 -21.61 4.35
N GLU A 100 4.97 -20.49 3.63
CA GLU A 100 5.72 -20.21 2.41
C GLU A 100 7.05 -19.47 2.66
N GLN A 101 7.36 -19.09 3.90
CA GLN A 101 8.49 -18.22 4.24
C GLN A 101 9.82 -18.71 3.66
N ASP A 102 10.16 -19.98 3.90
CA ASP A 102 11.43 -20.54 3.43
C ASP A 102 11.55 -20.51 1.90
N ARG A 103 10.43 -20.76 1.21
CA ARG A 103 10.39 -20.67 -0.26
C ARG A 103 10.58 -19.23 -0.74
N LEU A 104 9.90 -18.26 -0.09
CA LEU A 104 10.01 -16.86 -0.45
C LEU A 104 11.42 -16.31 -0.25
N SER A 105 12.09 -16.67 0.86
CA SER A 105 13.50 -16.31 1.12
C SER A 105 14.44 -16.98 0.09
N ALA A 106 14.20 -18.24 -0.25
CA ALA A 106 14.99 -18.93 -1.29
C ALA A 106 14.80 -18.30 -2.68
N ASP A 107 13.57 -17.95 -3.03
CA ASP A 107 13.26 -17.26 -4.30
C ASP A 107 13.86 -15.85 -4.33
N TYR A 108 13.84 -15.10 -3.22
CA TYR A 108 14.54 -13.82 -3.09
C TYR A 108 16.02 -13.97 -3.43
N THR A 109 16.71 -14.89 -2.75
CA THR A 109 18.14 -15.18 -3.00
C THR A 109 18.40 -15.55 -4.46
N LYS A 110 17.57 -16.43 -5.03
CA LYS A 110 17.69 -16.87 -6.41
C LYS A 110 17.58 -15.74 -7.42
N PHE A 111 16.61 -14.82 -7.24
CA PHE A 111 16.38 -13.75 -8.19
C PHE A 111 17.35 -12.59 -8.03
N THR A 112 17.76 -12.27 -6.78
CA THR A 112 18.58 -11.10 -6.50
C THR A 112 20.08 -11.35 -6.54
N GLN A 113 20.53 -12.60 -6.42
CA GLN A 113 21.96 -12.97 -6.57
C GLN A 113 22.32 -13.47 -7.97
N SER A 114 21.40 -13.36 -8.93
CA SER A 114 21.64 -13.72 -10.31
C SER A 114 22.56 -12.72 -11.00
N SER A 115 23.50 -13.20 -11.81
CA SER A 115 24.32 -12.33 -12.71
C SER A 115 23.49 -11.61 -13.78
N HIS A 116 22.21 -11.92 -13.89
CA HIS A 116 21.26 -11.35 -14.84
C HIS A 116 20.27 -10.37 -14.21
N CYS A 117 20.50 -9.94 -12.95
CA CYS A 117 19.71 -8.88 -12.33
C CYS A 117 19.70 -7.63 -13.22
N LYS A 118 18.52 -7.07 -13.38
CA LYS A 118 18.28 -5.88 -14.21
C LYS A 118 18.18 -4.60 -13.37
N GLY A 119 17.75 -4.74 -12.12
CA GLY A 119 17.65 -3.66 -11.15
C GLY A 119 18.69 -3.77 -10.05
N THR A 120 18.55 -2.90 -9.05
CA THR A 120 19.42 -2.87 -7.85
C THR A 120 18.59 -2.70 -6.60
N LEU A 121 19.16 -3.12 -5.47
CA LEU A 121 18.63 -2.87 -4.14
C LEU A 121 19.71 -2.21 -3.29
N GLU A 122 19.42 -1.03 -2.74
CA GLU A 122 20.26 -0.30 -1.81
C GLU A 122 19.53 -0.16 -0.49
N LEU A 123 20.00 -0.84 0.55
CA LEU A 123 19.50 -0.74 1.91
C LEU A 123 20.52 0.00 2.78
N ASP A 124 20.01 0.80 3.70
CA ASP A 124 20.82 1.51 4.68
C ASP A 124 20.74 0.75 6.02
N PRO A 125 21.84 0.12 6.49
CA PRO A 125 21.84 -0.63 7.73
C PRO A 125 21.63 0.24 8.97
N ASP A 126 21.89 1.55 8.85
CA ASP A 126 21.74 2.52 9.93
C ASP A 126 20.51 3.43 9.74
N PHE A 127 19.53 2.98 8.91
CA PHE A 127 18.36 3.78 8.55
C PHE A 127 17.54 4.18 9.78
N ASP A 128 17.41 5.48 10.02
CA ASP A 128 16.57 6.02 11.08
C ASP A 128 15.09 6.01 10.65
N MET A 129 14.36 5.02 11.16
CA MET A 129 12.95 4.81 10.80
C MET A 129 12.08 6.00 11.24
N PRO A 130 11.35 6.65 10.33
CA PRO A 130 10.43 7.72 10.70
C PRO A 130 9.44 7.25 11.77
N ARG A 131 9.35 7.99 12.86
CA ARG A 131 8.58 7.61 14.05
C ARG A 131 7.11 7.29 13.72
N ALA A 132 6.50 8.03 12.79
CA ALA A 132 5.12 7.79 12.38
C ALA A 132 4.92 6.40 11.75
N MET A 133 5.96 5.88 11.07
CA MET A 133 5.93 4.55 10.47
C MET A 133 6.25 3.44 11.48
N ALA A 134 7.06 3.75 12.50
CA ALA A 134 7.42 2.79 13.54
C ALA A 134 6.28 2.60 14.58
N ASP A 135 5.59 3.69 14.93
CA ASP A 135 4.66 3.72 16.07
C ASP A 135 3.18 3.48 15.64
N VAL A 136 2.84 3.63 14.36
CA VAL A 136 1.45 3.62 13.88
C VAL A 136 1.25 2.56 12.80
N ASP A 137 0.33 1.62 13.05
CA ASP A 137 -0.16 0.66 12.05
C ASP A 137 -1.67 0.78 11.91
N ILE A 138 -2.11 1.52 10.89
CA ILE A 138 -3.53 1.73 10.61
C ILE A 138 -4.19 0.54 9.91
N HIS A 139 -3.40 -0.35 9.30
CA HIS A 139 -3.90 -1.49 8.53
C HIS A 139 -3.86 -2.83 9.28
N LEU A 140 -3.27 -2.89 10.47
CA LEU A 140 -3.14 -4.09 11.30
C LEU A 140 -2.40 -5.24 10.60
N GLN A 141 -1.45 -4.92 9.70
CA GLN A 141 -0.61 -5.94 9.08
C GLN A 141 0.26 -6.60 10.16
N PRO A 142 0.34 -7.94 10.21
CA PRO A 142 1.21 -8.62 11.18
C PRO A 142 2.67 -8.14 11.09
N GLY A 143 3.22 -7.66 12.20
CA GLY A 143 4.56 -7.06 12.27
C GLY A 143 4.63 -5.61 11.75
N GLY A 144 3.53 -5.05 11.25
CA GLY A 144 3.52 -3.76 10.56
C GLY A 144 4.27 -3.78 9.23
N TYR A 145 4.39 -2.63 8.59
CA TYR A 145 5.15 -2.53 7.33
C TYR A 145 6.66 -2.60 7.53
N CYS A 146 7.13 -2.17 8.69
CA CYS A 146 8.56 -1.99 8.98
C CYS A 146 9.21 -3.18 9.68
N SER A 147 8.50 -4.32 9.86
CA SER A 147 9.11 -5.51 10.43
C SER A 147 10.23 -6.05 9.53
N ASP A 148 11.34 -6.42 10.17
CA ASP A 148 12.53 -6.97 9.48
C ASP A 148 13.21 -7.98 10.41
N TYR A 149 13.29 -9.23 9.97
CA TYR A 149 13.80 -10.35 10.77
C TYR A 149 15.13 -10.89 10.25
N GLY A 150 15.75 -10.25 9.27
CA GLY A 150 17.06 -10.64 8.74
C GLY A 150 17.29 -10.27 7.27
N ASP A 151 18.49 -10.58 6.79
CA ASP A 151 18.97 -10.12 5.48
C ASP A 151 18.23 -10.75 4.27
N ASP A 152 17.52 -11.82 4.47
CA ASP A 152 16.71 -12.50 3.47
C ASP A 152 15.20 -12.44 3.76
N ASP A 153 14.80 -11.66 4.79
CA ASP A 153 13.41 -11.47 5.13
C ASP A 153 12.69 -10.63 4.06
N VAL A 154 11.60 -11.20 3.58
CA VAL A 154 10.71 -10.61 2.57
C VAL A 154 9.25 -10.63 3.01
N LEU A 155 8.99 -10.99 4.27
CA LEU A 155 7.63 -11.25 4.77
C LEU A 155 6.76 -10.01 4.78
N ALA A 156 7.28 -8.84 5.19
CA ALA A 156 6.47 -7.62 5.21
C ALA A 156 5.96 -7.27 3.79
N GLY A 157 6.79 -7.43 2.77
CA GLY A 157 6.39 -7.25 1.37
C GLY A 157 5.40 -8.32 0.87
N ALA A 158 5.59 -9.57 1.27
CA ALA A 158 4.67 -10.64 0.96
C ALA A 158 3.30 -10.43 1.62
N PHE A 159 3.26 -9.99 2.87
CA PHE A 159 2.04 -9.58 3.56
C PHE A 159 1.35 -8.42 2.83
N TYR A 160 2.10 -7.40 2.45
CA TYR A 160 1.56 -6.26 1.73
C TYR A 160 0.88 -6.67 0.42
N GLU A 161 1.57 -7.44 -0.43
CA GLU A 161 1.02 -7.82 -1.74
C GLU A 161 -0.09 -8.86 -1.63
N TYR A 162 0.16 -9.97 -0.94
CA TYR A 162 -0.82 -11.06 -0.84
C TYR A 162 -2.03 -10.65 0.00
N GLY A 163 -1.78 -10.01 1.15
CA GLY A 163 -2.84 -9.52 2.05
C GLY A 163 -3.62 -8.37 1.44
N GLY A 164 -2.98 -7.47 0.72
CA GLY A 164 -3.64 -6.35 0.04
C GLY A 164 -4.73 -6.78 -0.94
N ASN A 165 -4.57 -7.93 -1.60
CA ASN A 165 -5.60 -8.51 -2.47
C ASN A 165 -6.85 -8.93 -1.68
N LEU A 166 -6.68 -9.52 -0.49
CA LEU A 166 -7.76 -9.90 0.39
C LEU A 166 -8.35 -8.66 1.11
N TYR A 167 -7.50 -7.74 1.53
CA TYR A 167 -7.91 -6.49 2.17
C TYR A 167 -8.93 -5.72 1.33
N THR A 168 -8.66 -5.57 0.05
CA THR A 168 -9.55 -4.91 -0.91
C THR A 168 -10.68 -5.81 -1.41
N MET A 169 -10.79 -7.04 -0.89
CA MET A 169 -11.80 -8.04 -1.28
C MET A 169 -11.76 -8.35 -2.79
N GLY A 170 -10.58 -8.25 -3.40
CA GLY A 170 -10.40 -8.40 -4.84
C GLY A 170 -11.11 -7.32 -5.67
N ARG A 171 -11.54 -6.21 -5.05
CA ARG A 171 -12.30 -5.12 -5.70
C ARG A 171 -11.51 -3.81 -5.82
N GLY A 172 -10.27 -3.79 -5.36
CA GLY A 172 -9.42 -2.59 -5.44
C GLY A 172 -9.17 -2.16 -6.87
N VAL A 173 -8.64 -0.95 -7.03
CA VAL A 173 -8.06 -0.49 -8.30
C VAL A 173 -7.06 -1.56 -8.73
N GLY A 174 -7.29 -2.19 -9.90
CA GLY A 174 -6.49 -3.32 -10.34
C GLY A 174 -7.26 -4.63 -10.47
N VAL A 175 -8.59 -4.60 -10.38
CA VAL A 175 -9.38 -5.79 -10.77
C VAL A 175 -9.20 -6.10 -12.26
N SER A 176 -9.04 -5.09 -13.09
CA SER A 176 -8.69 -5.19 -14.52
C SER A 176 -7.37 -4.51 -14.87
N GLU A 177 -6.87 -3.63 -14.02
CA GLU A 177 -5.71 -2.78 -14.26
C GLU A 177 -5.10 -2.38 -12.92
N SER A 178 -3.80 -2.47 -12.74
CA SER A 178 -3.13 -2.03 -11.51
C SER A 178 -3.16 -0.51 -11.37
N LYS A 179 -2.93 0.01 -10.17
CA LYS A 179 -2.84 1.46 -9.92
C LYS A 179 -1.77 2.10 -10.83
N GLY A 180 -0.64 1.44 -11.01
CA GLY A 180 0.42 1.90 -11.90
C GLY A 180 -0.03 1.97 -13.36
N GLU A 181 -0.82 1.00 -13.85
CA GLU A 181 -1.37 1.04 -15.23
C GLU A 181 -2.36 2.19 -15.40
N VAL A 182 -3.20 2.46 -14.38
CA VAL A 182 -4.10 3.63 -14.38
C VAL A 182 -3.29 4.93 -14.47
N GLY A 183 -2.22 5.06 -13.67
CA GLY A 183 -1.31 6.21 -13.70
C GLY A 183 -0.63 6.39 -15.06
N VAL A 184 -0.11 5.31 -15.63
CA VAL A 184 0.51 5.31 -16.97
C VAL A 184 -0.50 5.75 -18.04
N ARG A 185 -1.72 5.21 -18.01
CA ARG A 185 -2.76 5.59 -18.96
C ARG A 185 -3.10 7.07 -18.83
N PHE A 186 -3.31 7.57 -17.61
CA PHE A 186 -3.55 8.99 -17.36
C PHE A 186 -2.43 9.88 -17.91
N LEU A 187 -1.17 9.53 -17.70
CA LEU A 187 -0.03 10.29 -18.24
C LEU A 187 -0.03 10.31 -19.76
N LYS A 188 -0.24 9.17 -20.42
CA LYS A 188 -0.28 9.09 -21.88
C LYS A 188 -1.47 9.84 -22.50
N GLU A 189 -2.59 9.87 -21.82
CA GLU A 189 -3.78 10.64 -22.27
C GLU A 189 -3.59 12.15 -22.03
N ARG A 190 -3.03 12.54 -20.89
CA ARG A 190 -2.92 13.94 -20.49
C ARG A 190 -1.71 14.65 -21.10
N TYR A 191 -0.63 13.89 -21.28
CA TYR A 191 0.66 14.36 -21.77
C TYR A 191 1.21 13.39 -22.84
N PRO A 192 0.62 13.37 -24.05
CA PRO A 192 0.95 12.35 -25.07
C PRO A 192 2.40 12.39 -25.55
N ASP A 193 3.05 13.55 -25.48
CA ASP A 193 4.44 13.75 -25.90
C ASP A 193 5.45 13.60 -24.72
N PHE A 194 4.96 13.23 -23.52
CA PHE A 194 5.82 13.09 -22.36
C PHE A 194 6.59 11.76 -22.39
N THR A 195 7.89 11.86 -22.53
CA THR A 195 8.82 10.73 -22.59
C THR A 195 9.84 10.81 -21.46
N PRO A 196 9.45 10.43 -20.23
CA PRO A 196 10.36 10.48 -19.10
C PRO A 196 11.53 9.51 -19.28
N THR A 197 12.72 9.95 -18.93
CA THR A 197 13.95 9.14 -18.93
C THR A 197 14.36 8.71 -17.53
N ARG A 198 13.86 9.39 -16.50
CA ARG A 198 14.10 9.03 -15.10
C ARG A 198 12.87 9.24 -14.25
N ILE A 199 12.42 8.16 -13.60
CA ILE A 199 11.14 8.08 -12.87
C ILE A 199 11.42 7.68 -11.43
N LEU A 200 10.75 8.33 -10.47
CA LEU A 200 10.79 7.99 -9.06
C LEU A 200 9.38 7.67 -8.54
N ASP A 201 9.24 6.50 -7.92
CA ASP A 201 8.04 6.09 -7.16
C ASP A 201 8.32 6.19 -5.66
N ILE A 202 7.57 7.06 -4.97
CA ILE A 202 7.71 7.32 -3.53
C ILE A 202 6.71 6.47 -2.76
N GLY A 203 7.21 5.72 -1.76
CA GLY A 203 6.41 4.72 -1.05
C GLY A 203 6.02 3.58 -1.99
N CYS A 204 7.01 3.05 -2.71
CA CYS A 204 6.79 2.06 -3.78
C CYS A 204 6.30 0.70 -3.27
N SER A 205 6.39 0.44 -1.96
CA SER A 205 6.00 -0.82 -1.31
C SER A 205 6.54 -2.03 -2.07
N ALA A 206 5.71 -3.04 -2.35
CA ALA A 206 6.08 -4.25 -3.10
C ALA A 206 6.36 -4.01 -4.61
N GLY A 207 6.43 -2.77 -5.08
CA GLY A 207 6.73 -2.42 -6.47
C GLY A 207 5.60 -2.75 -7.47
N SER A 208 4.41 -3.07 -6.99
CA SER A 208 3.28 -3.45 -7.87
C SER A 208 2.79 -2.30 -8.74
N SER A 209 2.85 -1.07 -8.23
CA SER A 209 2.54 0.15 -8.99
C SER A 209 3.72 0.68 -9.80
N THR A 210 4.95 0.33 -9.42
CA THR A 210 6.21 0.77 -10.06
C THR A 210 6.47 0.05 -11.39
N VAL A 211 6.31 -1.28 -11.40
CA VAL A 211 6.63 -2.14 -12.56
C VAL A 211 5.90 -1.74 -13.86
N PRO A 212 4.64 -1.30 -13.87
CA PRO A 212 3.97 -0.81 -15.08
C PRO A 212 4.71 0.32 -15.79
N TYR A 213 5.42 1.19 -15.06
CA TYR A 213 6.18 2.29 -15.67
C TYR A 213 7.43 1.79 -16.42
N VAL A 214 8.10 0.74 -15.91
CA VAL A 214 9.18 0.06 -16.66
C VAL A 214 8.68 -0.50 -17.98
N THR A 215 7.44 -0.97 -18.02
CA THR A 215 6.85 -1.53 -19.24
C THR A 215 6.42 -0.43 -20.21
N ALA A 216 5.89 0.68 -19.69
CA ALA A 216 5.31 1.75 -20.48
C ALA A 216 6.37 2.72 -21.04
N PHE A 217 7.50 2.87 -20.36
CA PHE A 217 8.62 3.75 -20.65
C PHE A 217 9.93 2.93 -20.61
N SER A 218 10.12 2.10 -21.63
CA SER A 218 11.21 1.10 -21.69
C SER A 218 12.63 1.69 -21.62
N ASP A 219 12.77 2.96 -21.99
CA ASP A 219 14.05 3.67 -22.00
C ASP A 219 14.26 4.49 -20.71
N ALA A 220 13.30 4.44 -19.78
CA ALA A 220 13.39 5.15 -18.51
C ALA A 220 14.13 4.33 -17.46
N ASP A 221 14.98 5.02 -16.70
CA ASP A 221 15.58 4.56 -15.47
C ASP A 221 14.55 4.73 -14.33
N VAL A 222 14.02 3.61 -13.82
CA VAL A 222 12.92 3.62 -12.84
C VAL A 222 13.46 3.29 -11.46
N HIS A 223 13.23 4.23 -10.54
CA HIS A 223 13.61 4.13 -9.13
C HIS A 223 12.37 4.00 -8.26
N GLY A 224 12.47 3.22 -7.19
CA GLY A 224 11.47 3.14 -6.13
C GLY A 224 12.10 3.37 -4.77
N ILE A 225 11.46 4.16 -3.92
CA ILE A 225 11.89 4.33 -2.53
C ILE A 225 10.80 3.89 -1.56
N ASP A 226 11.22 3.30 -0.47
CA ASP A 226 10.40 2.97 0.69
C ASP A 226 11.27 2.98 1.95
N VAL A 227 10.69 3.06 3.12
CA VAL A 227 11.42 3.01 4.40
C VAL A 227 11.63 1.59 4.91
N ALA A 228 10.88 0.62 4.41
CA ALA A 228 10.81 -0.74 4.92
C ALA A 228 11.74 -1.71 4.16
N ALA A 229 12.83 -2.15 4.77
CA ALA A 229 13.84 -3.00 4.14
C ALA A 229 13.27 -4.34 3.64
N SER A 230 12.47 -5.06 4.47
CA SER A 230 11.85 -6.33 4.09
C SER A 230 10.89 -6.17 2.91
N ILE A 231 10.14 -5.06 2.83
CA ILE A 231 9.28 -4.74 1.68
C ILE A 231 10.11 -4.51 0.42
N LEU A 232 11.20 -3.77 0.52
CA LEU A 232 12.08 -3.49 -0.63
C LEU A 232 12.80 -4.73 -1.14
N ARG A 233 13.21 -5.66 -0.26
CA ARG A 233 13.74 -6.97 -0.67
C ARG A 233 12.71 -7.73 -1.49
N TYR A 234 11.48 -7.78 -1.01
CA TYR A 234 10.37 -8.40 -1.75
C TYR A 234 10.13 -7.72 -3.09
N ALA A 235 10.06 -6.39 -3.13
CA ALA A 235 9.85 -5.62 -4.36
C ALA A 235 10.92 -5.89 -5.41
N HIS A 236 12.19 -5.93 -4.99
CA HIS A 236 13.31 -6.23 -5.88
C HIS A 236 13.22 -7.66 -6.45
N ALA A 237 13.04 -8.67 -5.60
CA ALA A 237 12.87 -10.05 -6.05
C ALA A 237 11.65 -10.23 -6.98
N ARG A 238 10.55 -9.54 -6.67
CA ARG A 238 9.35 -9.52 -7.49
C ARG A 238 9.61 -8.93 -8.88
N ALA A 239 10.24 -7.77 -8.95
CA ALA A 239 10.57 -7.13 -10.22
C ALA A 239 11.49 -8.01 -11.06
N GLU A 240 12.54 -8.58 -10.46
CA GLU A 240 13.47 -9.49 -11.12
C GLU A 240 12.77 -10.78 -11.60
N ALA A 241 11.89 -11.38 -10.80
CA ALA A 241 11.09 -12.53 -11.18
C ALA A 241 10.18 -12.26 -12.39
N MET A 242 9.77 -11.01 -12.58
CA MET A 242 9.02 -10.54 -13.75
C MET A 242 9.91 -10.07 -14.91
N GLY A 243 11.23 -10.14 -14.77
CA GLY A 243 12.21 -9.67 -15.76
C GLY A 243 12.21 -8.14 -15.95
N LYS A 244 11.86 -7.38 -14.91
CA LYS A 244 11.80 -5.91 -14.92
C LYS A 244 12.90 -5.32 -14.06
N GLY A 245 13.67 -4.37 -14.61
CA GLY A 245 14.70 -3.63 -13.88
C GLY A 245 14.07 -2.43 -13.16
N VAL A 246 14.21 -2.41 -11.84
CA VAL A 246 13.85 -1.26 -10.98
C VAL A 246 14.98 -1.08 -9.97
N HIS A 247 15.35 0.15 -9.70
CA HIS A 247 16.36 0.50 -8.69
C HIS A 247 15.65 0.88 -7.40
N PHE A 248 15.68 -0.03 -6.42
CA PHE A 248 15.04 0.17 -5.12
C PHE A 248 16.03 0.72 -4.10
N HIS A 249 15.59 1.71 -3.30
CA HIS A 249 16.41 2.35 -2.27
C HIS A 249 15.62 2.51 -0.98
N GLN A 250 16.25 2.20 0.15
CA GLN A 250 15.67 2.48 1.46
C GLN A 250 15.92 3.96 1.79
N ARG A 251 14.87 4.79 1.67
CA ARG A 251 14.97 6.25 1.85
C ARG A 251 13.68 6.84 2.37
N ASP A 252 13.81 7.96 3.10
CA ASP A 252 12.68 8.77 3.56
C ASP A 252 12.16 9.64 2.40
N ALA A 253 10.84 9.67 2.22
CA ALA A 253 10.14 10.50 1.24
C ALA A 253 10.38 12.02 1.45
N ALA A 254 10.62 12.43 2.69
CA ALA A 254 10.90 13.83 3.03
C ALA A 254 12.36 14.24 2.78
N ASN A 255 13.27 13.27 2.63
CA ASN A 255 14.70 13.49 2.36
C ASN A 255 15.29 12.32 1.59
N THR A 256 15.12 12.32 0.28
CA THR A 256 15.49 11.19 -0.58
C THR A 256 16.99 11.06 -0.83
N GLY A 257 17.77 12.11 -0.62
CA GLY A 257 19.21 12.14 -0.91
C GLY A 257 19.57 12.10 -2.40
N PHE A 258 18.60 12.13 -3.31
CA PHE A 258 18.89 12.28 -4.74
C PHE A 258 19.27 13.73 -5.10
N GLU A 259 19.94 13.89 -6.24
CA GLU A 259 20.35 15.20 -6.76
C GLU A 259 19.14 16.07 -7.16
N ASP A 260 19.31 17.39 -7.06
CA ASP A 260 18.33 18.36 -7.55
C ASP A 260 18.07 18.17 -9.04
N LYS A 261 16.81 18.34 -9.44
CA LYS A 261 16.40 18.35 -10.85
C LYS A 261 16.89 17.10 -11.61
N SER A 262 16.77 15.94 -10.97
CA SER A 262 17.26 14.68 -11.51
C SER A 262 16.18 13.78 -12.11
N PHE A 263 14.88 14.03 -11.84
CA PHE A 263 13.76 13.21 -12.31
C PHE A 263 12.83 13.96 -13.26
N ASP A 264 12.30 13.24 -14.25
CA ASP A 264 11.26 13.75 -15.17
C ASP A 264 9.86 13.50 -14.60
N LEU A 265 9.69 12.40 -13.86
CA LEU A 265 8.44 12.03 -13.19
C LEU A 265 8.75 11.64 -11.75
N VAL A 266 8.03 12.25 -10.82
CA VAL A 266 7.97 11.82 -9.41
C VAL A 266 6.52 11.47 -9.09
N MET A 267 6.29 10.28 -8.57
CA MET A 267 4.94 9.78 -8.34
C MET A 267 4.81 9.05 -7.00
N SER A 268 3.57 8.86 -6.56
CA SER A 268 3.22 7.93 -5.48
C SER A 268 1.83 7.33 -5.70
N HIS A 269 1.63 6.13 -5.16
CA HIS A 269 0.36 5.41 -5.29
C HIS A 269 -0.08 4.86 -3.95
N ASN A 270 -1.11 5.46 -3.34
CA ASN A 270 -1.62 5.07 -2.03
C ASN A 270 -0.52 5.03 -0.95
N ALA A 271 0.28 6.09 -0.86
CA ALA A 271 1.32 6.21 0.15
C ALA A 271 1.07 7.40 1.10
N MET A 272 0.44 8.47 0.60
CA MET A 272 0.32 9.72 1.36
C MET A 272 -0.59 9.60 2.60
N HIS A 273 -1.58 8.70 2.58
CA HIS A 273 -2.45 8.46 3.73
C HIS A 273 -1.75 7.77 4.90
N GLU A 274 -0.55 7.23 4.67
CA GLU A 274 0.34 6.69 5.72
C GLU A 274 1.21 7.77 6.34
N PHE A 275 1.30 8.95 5.72
CA PHE A 275 2.17 10.03 6.15
C PHE A 275 1.48 10.98 7.13
N SER A 276 2.26 11.56 8.04
CA SER A 276 1.79 12.73 8.79
C SER A 276 1.62 13.93 7.86
N GLN A 277 0.83 14.92 8.27
CA GLN A 277 0.70 16.16 7.50
C GLN A 277 2.07 16.82 7.25
N SER A 278 2.93 16.89 8.27
CA SER A 278 4.28 17.45 8.12
C SER A 278 5.14 16.66 7.13
N THR A 279 5.11 15.34 7.20
CA THR A 279 5.83 14.47 6.24
C THR A 279 5.34 14.71 4.82
N THR A 280 4.01 14.85 4.63
CA THR A 280 3.44 15.14 3.30
C THR A 280 3.91 16.48 2.76
N GLU A 281 3.95 17.53 3.60
CA GLU A 281 4.46 18.86 3.21
C GLU A 281 5.94 18.81 2.83
N ASP A 282 6.76 18.10 3.60
CA ASP A 282 8.20 17.95 3.34
C ASP A 282 8.44 17.11 2.07
N MET A 283 7.69 16.03 1.86
CA MET A 283 7.71 15.26 0.62
C MET A 283 7.37 16.13 -0.59
N MET A 284 6.37 17.01 -0.50
CA MET A 284 6.03 17.91 -1.62
C MET A 284 7.15 18.91 -1.94
N ARG A 285 7.87 19.42 -0.92
CA ARG A 285 9.06 20.26 -1.14
C ARG A 285 10.19 19.46 -1.79
N GLU A 286 10.39 18.22 -1.33
CA GLU A 286 11.37 17.31 -1.89
C GLU A 286 11.05 16.97 -3.36
N ASN A 287 9.80 16.69 -3.70
CA ASN A 287 9.36 16.46 -5.07
C ASN A 287 9.68 17.64 -5.99
N PHE A 288 9.42 18.87 -5.51
CA PHE A 288 9.75 20.07 -6.25
C PHE A 288 11.26 20.21 -6.48
N ARG A 289 12.09 19.87 -5.49
CA ARG A 289 13.56 19.88 -5.61
C ARG A 289 14.05 18.87 -6.65
N LEU A 290 13.47 17.67 -6.64
CA LEU A 290 13.87 16.55 -7.50
C LEU A 290 13.48 16.72 -8.96
N LEU A 291 12.37 17.41 -9.25
CA LEU A 291 11.85 17.53 -10.60
C LEU A 291 12.68 18.46 -11.47
N LYS A 292 13.01 17.97 -12.67
CA LYS A 292 13.55 18.80 -13.74
C LYS A 292 12.56 19.88 -14.17
N PRO A 293 13.01 21.01 -14.75
CA PRO A 293 12.09 21.94 -15.38
C PRO A 293 11.23 21.25 -16.45
N GLY A 294 9.89 21.36 -16.30
CA GLY A 294 8.93 20.65 -17.16
C GLY A 294 8.60 19.23 -16.72
N GLY A 295 9.20 18.74 -15.62
CA GLY A 295 8.87 17.45 -15.02
C GLY A 295 7.48 17.43 -14.37
N VAL A 296 6.95 16.24 -14.12
CA VAL A 296 5.58 16.01 -13.61
C VAL A 296 5.64 15.37 -12.24
N ALA A 297 4.89 15.92 -11.27
CA ALA A 297 4.52 15.24 -10.04
C ALA A 297 3.12 14.64 -10.19
N MET A 298 2.95 13.35 -9.86
CA MET A 298 1.67 12.67 -9.94
C MET A 298 1.43 11.79 -8.72
N HIS A 299 0.41 12.13 -7.95
CA HIS A 299 0.05 11.39 -6.75
C HIS A 299 -1.38 10.88 -6.86
N MET A 300 -1.57 9.61 -6.59
CA MET A 300 -2.88 8.95 -6.52
C MET A 300 -3.05 8.35 -5.13
N ASP A 301 -4.10 8.77 -4.43
CA ASP A 301 -4.39 8.27 -3.09
C ASP A 301 -5.88 8.06 -2.87
N VAL A 302 -6.23 7.45 -1.73
CA VAL A 302 -7.61 7.30 -1.26
C VAL A 302 -8.14 8.63 -0.73
N ASN A 303 -9.47 8.82 -0.81
CA ASN A 303 -10.17 9.98 -0.24
C ASN A 303 -10.47 9.76 1.24
#